data_adf0df8540d7f45e49169c55c0f64835
#
_entry.id   adf0df8540d7f45e49169c55c0f64835
#
_cell.length_a   1.000
_cell.length_b   1.000
_cell.length_c   1.000
_cell.angle_alpha   90.00
_cell.angle_beta   90.00
_cell.angle_gamma   90.00
#
_symmetry.space_group_name_H-M   'P 1'
#
loop_
_entity.id
_entity.type
_entity.pdbx_description
1 polymer ?
#
loop_
_entity_poly.entity_id
_entity_poly.type
_entity_poly.pdbx_seq_one_letter_code
_entity_poly.pdbx_strand_id
1 'polypeptide(L)'
;MDDLCRLTVCGPGRSAELAVPVHVPLIDLLPALVGHLGEGLADAGLEHGGWVAQRLGDSPLREDLSVAVLGLRDGDIVYLRPRAEQLAPLDFDDLIDGVASGISGRADRWRPDLSRRLLAGVVAAPLAAGLALLAGHLGGLSDLLAAVMTLVLVGLAAVCSRAFADLLAADVLGVSAICYAGLAGAELPLLPGGAELAGVAGAGPVVLACGVAMAGAAMAVSWARGGRHPALVAASAGSVFVVIGGALATFAKLDTAAVAGILVALTLAVGGWVPVISFRLAKMRLDPTPATPEDLQAELDPVPGQRVLESTARADRYMTGLYGGLGVVATGCLAVLAITSGWPARLVAVDAVALMLLHSRVLVSARHRLAVVLPAVTGAVALAAVAGLRADARAWPAIMAALVIAAGLLLAGERSLPGYRPLPHWGRAGDLLHTATAVALIPAVLWLLNLYQFARTGHG
;
A
#
# COMPACT_ATOMS: atom_id res chain seq x y z
N MET A 1 5.47 -20.18 -36.15
CA MET A 1 5.25 -20.73 -34.78
C MET A 1 3.86 -20.30 -34.45
N ASP A 2 2.94 -21.25 -34.40
CA ASP A 2 1.56 -20.95 -34.06
C ASP A 2 1.55 -20.44 -32.61
N ASP A 3 1.15 -19.17 -32.41
CA ASP A 3 0.99 -18.61 -31.10
C ASP A 3 -0.19 -19.32 -30.44
N LEU A 4 0.09 -20.15 -29.44
CA LEU A 4 -0.90 -20.85 -28.64
C LEU A 4 -1.16 -20.08 -27.35
N CYS A 5 -2.42 -19.97 -26.95
CA CYS A 5 -2.87 -19.42 -25.67
C CYS A 5 -3.41 -20.56 -24.80
N ARG A 6 -2.93 -20.66 -23.57
CA ARG A 6 -3.41 -21.65 -22.60
C ARG A 6 -4.60 -21.10 -21.85
N LEU A 7 -5.75 -21.73 -22.04
CA LEU A 7 -6.99 -21.36 -21.38
C LEU A 7 -7.47 -22.50 -20.46
N THR A 8 -7.98 -22.14 -19.30
CA THR A 8 -8.73 -23.08 -18.46
C THR A 8 -10.20 -22.99 -18.82
N VAL A 9 -10.72 -24.02 -19.47
CA VAL A 9 -12.13 -24.09 -19.87
C VAL A 9 -12.92 -24.88 -18.84
N CYS A 10 -13.92 -24.25 -18.24
CA CYS A 10 -14.80 -24.83 -17.26
C CYS A 10 -16.19 -25.11 -17.87
N GLY A 11 -16.58 -26.39 -17.94
CA GLY A 11 -17.91 -26.82 -18.32
C GLY A 11 -18.72 -27.36 -17.14
N PRO A 12 -19.94 -27.85 -17.36
CA PRO A 12 -20.74 -28.51 -16.35
C PRO A 12 -20.01 -29.74 -15.77
N GLY A 13 -19.52 -29.63 -14.54
CA GLY A 13 -18.91 -30.74 -13.80
C GLY A 13 -17.44 -31.04 -14.12
N ARG A 14 -16.81 -30.40 -15.10
CA ARG A 14 -15.40 -30.61 -15.46
C ARG A 14 -14.72 -29.31 -15.90
N SER A 15 -13.42 -29.24 -15.61
CA SER A 15 -12.54 -28.21 -16.16
C SER A 15 -11.34 -28.85 -16.85
N ALA A 16 -10.86 -28.25 -17.94
CA ALA A 16 -9.68 -28.69 -18.69
C ALA A 16 -8.81 -27.50 -19.04
N GLU A 17 -7.51 -27.68 -18.96
CA GLU A 17 -6.54 -26.70 -19.45
C GLU A 17 -6.17 -27.07 -20.90
N LEU A 18 -6.44 -26.18 -21.82
CA LEU A 18 -6.29 -26.39 -23.26
C LEU A 18 -5.43 -25.29 -23.88
N ALA A 19 -4.51 -25.70 -24.76
CA ALA A 19 -3.74 -24.77 -25.58
C ALA A 19 -4.48 -24.54 -26.91
N VAL A 20 -4.98 -23.32 -27.12
CA VAL A 20 -5.75 -22.95 -28.30
C VAL A 20 -4.98 -21.97 -29.19
N PRO A 21 -5.08 -22.06 -30.51
CA PRO A 21 -4.43 -21.12 -31.43
C PRO A 21 -5.08 -19.73 -31.32
N VAL A 22 -4.25 -18.68 -31.18
CA VAL A 22 -4.72 -17.31 -30.91
C VAL A 22 -5.42 -16.64 -32.10
N HIS A 23 -5.17 -17.09 -33.30
CA HIS A 23 -5.68 -16.47 -34.56
C HIS A 23 -6.97 -17.10 -35.07
N VAL A 24 -7.41 -18.21 -34.45
CA VAL A 24 -8.63 -18.93 -34.87
C VAL A 24 -9.85 -18.32 -34.19
N PRO A 25 -10.95 -18.08 -34.91
CA PRO A 25 -12.22 -17.62 -34.31
C PRO A 25 -12.74 -18.62 -33.30
N LEU A 26 -13.38 -18.09 -32.26
CA LEU A 26 -13.87 -18.92 -31.15
C LEU A 26 -14.93 -19.94 -31.60
N ILE A 27 -15.72 -19.61 -32.63
CA ILE A 27 -16.74 -20.51 -33.19
C ILE A 27 -16.13 -21.81 -33.71
N ASP A 28 -14.95 -21.75 -34.28
CA ASP A 28 -14.24 -22.94 -34.85
C ASP A 28 -13.59 -23.76 -33.72
N LEU A 29 -13.29 -23.14 -32.59
CA LEU A 29 -12.69 -23.77 -31.41
C LEU A 29 -13.72 -24.42 -30.50
N LEU A 30 -14.94 -23.86 -30.42
CA LEU A 30 -16.00 -24.31 -29.52
C LEU A 30 -16.30 -25.82 -29.60
N PRO A 31 -16.44 -26.45 -30.79
CA PRO A 31 -16.68 -27.91 -30.85
C PRO A 31 -15.56 -28.73 -30.22
N ALA A 32 -14.31 -28.32 -30.44
CA ALA A 32 -13.16 -28.99 -29.85
C ALA A 32 -13.10 -28.79 -28.34
N LEU A 33 -13.40 -27.59 -27.84
CA LEU A 33 -13.46 -27.28 -26.42
C LEU A 33 -14.53 -28.11 -25.70
N VAL A 34 -15.74 -28.19 -26.29
CA VAL A 34 -16.85 -29.01 -25.77
C VAL A 34 -16.47 -30.49 -25.74
N GLY A 35 -15.86 -30.99 -26.83
CA GLY A 35 -15.44 -32.40 -26.91
C GLY A 35 -14.39 -32.80 -25.86
N HIS A 36 -13.48 -31.90 -25.47
CA HIS A 36 -12.48 -32.17 -24.43
C HIS A 36 -13.06 -32.15 -23.01
N LEU A 37 -14.19 -31.51 -22.80
CA LEU A 37 -14.82 -31.41 -21.48
C LEU A 37 -15.73 -32.61 -21.15
N GLY A 38 -16.15 -33.38 -22.13
CA GLY A 38 -16.89 -34.62 -21.88
C GLY A 38 -17.63 -35.17 -23.09
N GLU A 39 -17.63 -36.52 -23.19
CA GLU A 39 -18.47 -37.22 -24.15
C GLU A 39 -19.94 -37.02 -23.79
N GLY A 40 -20.73 -36.50 -24.73
CA GLY A 40 -22.16 -36.20 -24.55
C GLY A 40 -22.49 -34.73 -24.28
N LEU A 41 -21.51 -33.87 -23.98
CA LEU A 41 -21.73 -32.41 -23.86
C LEU A 41 -22.15 -31.78 -25.21
N ALA A 42 -21.68 -32.32 -26.31
CA ALA A 42 -22.10 -31.87 -27.64
C ALA A 42 -23.60 -32.16 -27.90
N ASP A 43 -24.05 -33.35 -27.51
CA ASP A 43 -25.45 -33.74 -27.65
C ASP A 43 -26.37 -32.97 -26.68
N ALA A 44 -25.93 -32.76 -25.43
CA ALA A 44 -26.63 -31.92 -24.49
C ALA A 44 -26.76 -30.46 -24.98
N GLY A 45 -25.77 -29.98 -25.75
CA GLY A 45 -25.81 -28.66 -26.37
C GLY A 45 -26.96 -28.49 -27.37
N LEU A 46 -27.40 -29.57 -28.04
CA LEU A 46 -28.52 -29.52 -28.97
C LEU A 46 -29.85 -29.15 -28.30
N GLU A 47 -30.09 -29.62 -27.08
CA GLU A 47 -31.28 -29.31 -26.31
C GLU A 47 -31.36 -27.84 -25.89
N HIS A 48 -30.21 -27.16 -25.78
CA HIS A 48 -30.11 -25.80 -25.27
C HIS A 48 -29.72 -24.78 -26.37
N GLY A 49 -29.73 -25.16 -27.63
CA GLY A 49 -29.36 -24.28 -28.74
C GLY A 49 -27.85 -24.00 -28.89
N GLY A 50 -27.01 -24.80 -28.25
CA GLY A 50 -25.54 -24.71 -28.30
C GLY A 50 -24.91 -24.22 -27.00
N TRP A 51 -23.58 -24.15 -27.01
CA TRP A 51 -22.77 -23.65 -25.94
C TRP A 51 -22.20 -22.27 -26.25
N VAL A 52 -22.07 -21.41 -25.27
CA VAL A 52 -21.41 -20.11 -25.37
C VAL A 52 -20.27 -20.04 -24.37
N ALA A 53 -19.20 -19.38 -24.76
CA ALA A 53 -18.05 -19.13 -23.91
C ALA A 53 -18.21 -17.77 -23.23
N GLN A 54 -17.95 -17.69 -21.94
CA GLN A 54 -18.12 -16.48 -21.13
C GLN A 54 -17.03 -16.41 -20.05
N ARG A 55 -16.51 -15.22 -19.79
CA ARG A 55 -15.73 -14.98 -18.56
C ARG A 55 -16.68 -14.79 -17.36
N LEU A 56 -16.21 -15.12 -16.17
CA LEU A 56 -17.00 -14.94 -14.96
C LEU A 56 -17.32 -13.45 -14.75
N GLY A 57 -18.62 -13.13 -14.75
CA GLY A 57 -19.10 -11.75 -14.56
C GLY A 57 -19.18 -10.89 -15.83
N ASP A 58 -18.70 -11.37 -16.97
CA ASP A 58 -18.75 -10.67 -18.26
C ASP A 58 -19.92 -11.14 -19.12
N SER A 59 -20.22 -10.40 -20.20
CA SER A 59 -21.10 -10.86 -21.27
C SER A 59 -20.46 -12.04 -22.05
N PRO A 60 -21.28 -12.86 -22.74
CA PRO A 60 -20.76 -13.92 -23.59
C PRO A 60 -19.77 -13.40 -24.62
N LEU A 61 -18.71 -14.16 -24.84
CA LEU A 61 -17.69 -13.82 -25.80
C LEU A 61 -18.24 -13.94 -27.23
N ARG A 62 -17.89 -13.00 -28.07
CA ARG A 62 -18.28 -13.03 -29.48
C ARG A 62 -17.60 -14.17 -30.20
N GLU A 63 -18.37 -15.06 -30.71
CA GLU A 63 -17.90 -16.31 -31.33
C GLU A 63 -17.17 -16.07 -32.68
N ASP A 64 -17.49 -14.97 -33.37
CA ASP A 64 -16.91 -14.57 -34.64
C ASP A 64 -15.49 -13.99 -34.54
N LEU A 65 -15.04 -13.71 -33.31
CA LEU A 65 -13.73 -13.12 -33.06
C LEU A 65 -12.69 -14.16 -32.64
N SER A 66 -11.42 -13.92 -33.01
CA SER A 66 -10.30 -14.76 -32.58
C SER A 66 -9.94 -14.53 -31.13
N VAL A 67 -9.27 -15.51 -30.52
CA VAL A 67 -8.78 -15.48 -29.13
C VAL A 67 -7.95 -14.21 -28.85
N ALA A 68 -7.13 -13.78 -29.84
CA ALA A 68 -6.33 -12.57 -29.74
C ALA A 68 -7.19 -11.29 -29.69
N VAL A 69 -8.22 -11.19 -30.52
CA VAL A 69 -9.12 -10.02 -30.59
C VAL A 69 -10.01 -9.95 -29.35
N LEU A 70 -10.40 -11.11 -28.80
CA LEU A 70 -11.15 -11.21 -27.55
C LEU A 70 -10.30 -10.84 -26.32
N GLY A 71 -8.99 -10.65 -26.49
CA GLY A 71 -8.08 -10.29 -25.41
C GLY A 71 -7.91 -11.40 -24.37
N LEU A 72 -8.11 -12.66 -24.77
CA LEU A 72 -7.86 -13.81 -23.92
C LEU A 72 -6.35 -14.03 -23.78
N ARG A 73 -5.91 -14.35 -22.57
CA ARG A 73 -4.48 -14.49 -22.21
C ARG A 73 -4.21 -15.85 -21.60
N ASP A 74 -2.95 -16.23 -21.57
CA ASP A 74 -2.51 -17.44 -20.86
C ASP A 74 -2.97 -17.42 -19.40
N GLY A 75 -3.65 -18.50 -18.99
CA GLY A 75 -4.19 -18.65 -17.66
C GLY A 75 -5.61 -18.09 -17.45
N ASP A 76 -6.24 -17.48 -18.48
CA ASP A 76 -7.61 -17.03 -18.38
C ASP A 76 -8.57 -18.22 -18.23
N ILE A 77 -9.62 -18.00 -17.40
CA ILE A 77 -10.69 -18.99 -17.18
C ILE A 77 -11.90 -18.61 -18.01
N VAL A 78 -12.37 -19.53 -18.82
CA VAL A 78 -13.53 -19.40 -19.68
C VAL A 78 -14.56 -20.45 -19.29
N TYR A 79 -15.81 -20.02 -19.05
CA TYR A 79 -16.92 -20.89 -18.69
C TYR A 79 -17.77 -21.18 -19.92
N LEU A 80 -18.05 -22.47 -20.16
CA LEU A 80 -19.07 -22.88 -21.14
C LEU A 80 -20.44 -22.93 -20.47
N ARG A 81 -21.39 -22.20 -21.02
CA ARG A 81 -22.78 -22.17 -20.58
C ARG A 81 -23.74 -22.52 -21.70
N PRO A 82 -24.92 -23.12 -21.39
CA PRO A 82 -25.97 -23.32 -22.38
C PRO A 82 -26.44 -21.98 -22.96
N ARG A 83 -26.60 -21.93 -24.30
CA ARG A 83 -27.08 -20.72 -24.98
C ARG A 83 -28.49 -20.30 -24.53
N ALA A 84 -29.34 -21.26 -24.17
CA ALA A 84 -30.68 -21.01 -23.66
C ALA A 84 -30.70 -20.29 -22.30
N GLU A 85 -29.63 -20.34 -21.52
CA GLU A 85 -29.49 -19.61 -20.26
C GLU A 85 -28.96 -18.18 -20.43
N GLN A 86 -28.75 -17.74 -21.67
CA GLN A 86 -28.48 -16.35 -21.96
C GLN A 86 -29.74 -15.52 -21.73
N LEU A 87 -29.62 -14.55 -20.84
CA LEU A 87 -30.57 -13.45 -20.82
C LEU A 87 -30.44 -12.71 -22.17
N ALA A 88 -31.52 -12.57 -22.90
CA ALA A 88 -31.54 -11.72 -24.09
C ALA A 88 -30.95 -10.34 -23.76
N PRO A 89 -30.24 -9.68 -24.69
CA PRO A 89 -29.88 -8.29 -24.51
C PRO A 89 -31.14 -7.52 -24.11
N LEU A 90 -31.05 -6.71 -23.07
CA LEU A 90 -32.14 -5.86 -22.63
C LEU A 90 -32.35 -4.82 -23.74
N ASP A 91 -33.32 -5.08 -24.63
CA ASP A 91 -33.86 -4.07 -25.53
C ASP A 91 -34.81 -3.22 -24.69
N PHE A 92 -34.47 -1.95 -24.54
CA PHE A 92 -35.33 -1.00 -23.82
C PHE A 92 -36.33 -0.41 -24.77
N ASP A 93 -37.59 -0.68 -24.55
CA ASP A 93 -38.72 -0.07 -25.31
C ASP A 93 -38.87 1.43 -25.03
N ASP A 94 -38.33 1.90 -23.90
CA ASP A 94 -38.28 3.31 -23.50
C ASP A 94 -36.84 3.76 -23.29
N LEU A 95 -36.46 4.85 -23.97
CA LEU A 95 -35.16 5.50 -23.83
C LEU A 95 -34.89 5.93 -22.37
N ILE A 96 -35.95 6.32 -21.64
CA ILE A 96 -35.83 6.78 -20.25
C ILE A 96 -35.43 5.62 -19.36
N ASP A 97 -36.00 4.44 -19.53
CA ASP A 97 -35.64 3.23 -18.79
C ASP A 97 -34.24 2.73 -19.14
N GLY A 98 -33.85 2.82 -20.41
CA GLY A 98 -32.51 2.51 -20.86
C GLY A 98 -31.46 3.41 -20.22
N VAL A 99 -31.73 4.72 -20.17
CA VAL A 99 -30.84 5.69 -19.51
C VAL A 99 -30.83 5.47 -18.01
N ALA A 100 -31.95 5.24 -17.36
CA ALA A 100 -32.05 4.98 -15.93
C ALA A 100 -31.30 3.71 -15.54
N SER A 101 -31.40 2.63 -16.32
CA SER A 101 -30.67 1.37 -16.13
C SER A 101 -29.18 1.55 -16.37
N GLY A 102 -28.79 2.28 -17.42
CA GLY A 102 -27.42 2.63 -17.71
C GLY A 102 -26.76 3.46 -16.59
N ILE A 103 -27.48 4.43 -16.02
CA ILE A 103 -27.01 5.22 -14.87
C ILE A 103 -26.94 4.37 -13.61
N SER A 104 -27.94 3.50 -13.38
CA SER A 104 -27.98 2.65 -12.19
C SER A 104 -26.89 1.58 -12.17
N GLY A 105 -26.44 1.11 -13.33
CA GLY A 105 -25.35 0.13 -13.50
C GLY A 105 -23.95 0.72 -13.43
N ARG A 106 -23.78 2.05 -13.36
CA ARG A 106 -22.46 2.68 -13.33
C ARG A 106 -21.66 2.34 -12.06
N ALA A 107 -20.38 2.03 -12.23
CA ALA A 107 -19.47 1.74 -11.13
C ALA A 107 -19.18 2.96 -10.24
N ASP A 108 -19.36 4.18 -10.80
CA ASP A 108 -19.15 5.47 -10.13
C ASP A 108 -20.38 6.00 -9.39
N ARG A 109 -21.48 5.20 -9.36
CA ARG A 109 -22.72 5.59 -8.66
C ARG A 109 -22.46 5.82 -7.17
N TRP A 110 -23.04 6.90 -6.65
CA TRP A 110 -23.04 7.19 -5.22
C TRP A 110 -23.70 6.08 -4.42
N ARG A 111 -22.92 5.50 -3.47
CA ARG A 111 -23.36 4.40 -2.60
C ARG A 111 -23.35 4.85 -1.14
N PRO A 112 -24.16 4.27 -0.27
CA PRO A 112 -24.17 4.59 1.15
C PRO A 112 -22.78 4.47 1.81
N ASP A 113 -21.95 3.53 1.37
CA ASP A 113 -20.59 3.35 1.85
C ASP A 113 -19.68 4.54 1.54
N LEU A 114 -19.86 5.17 0.37
CA LEU A 114 -19.15 6.40 -0.01
C LEU A 114 -19.58 7.57 0.85
N SER A 115 -20.89 7.68 1.16
CA SER A 115 -21.40 8.70 2.08
C SER A 115 -20.78 8.55 3.48
N ARG A 116 -20.70 7.33 4.00
CA ARG A 116 -20.07 7.06 5.32
C ARG A 116 -18.59 7.43 5.31
N ARG A 117 -17.85 7.09 4.27
CA ARG A 117 -16.42 7.44 4.13
C ARG A 117 -16.22 8.94 4.00
N LEU A 118 -17.07 9.61 3.23
CA LEU A 118 -17.04 11.06 3.10
C LEU A 118 -17.30 11.74 4.45
N LEU A 119 -18.34 11.33 5.16
CA LEU A 119 -18.66 11.86 6.50
C LEU A 119 -17.53 11.62 7.50
N ALA A 120 -16.89 10.45 7.46
CA ALA A 120 -15.71 10.17 8.28
C ALA A 120 -14.56 11.14 7.97
N GLY A 121 -14.32 11.45 6.69
CA GLY A 121 -13.36 12.48 6.29
C GLY A 121 -13.75 13.88 6.75
N VAL A 122 -15.05 14.21 6.65
CA VAL A 122 -15.57 15.50 7.17
C VAL A 122 -15.41 15.63 8.67
N VAL A 123 -15.58 14.55 9.43
CA VAL A 123 -15.32 14.53 10.89
C VAL A 123 -13.82 14.68 11.19
N ALA A 124 -12.95 14.11 10.39
CA ALA A 124 -11.51 14.25 10.56
C ALA A 124 -11.02 15.70 10.36
N ALA A 125 -11.68 16.47 9.50
CA ALA A 125 -11.24 17.83 9.15
C ALA A 125 -11.24 18.81 10.37
N PRO A 126 -12.31 18.96 11.16
CA PRO A 126 -12.29 19.82 12.35
C PRO A 126 -11.33 19.30 13.42
N LEU A 127 -11.12 17.98 13.54
CA LEU A 127 -10.13 17.42 14.47
C LEU A 127 -8.71 17.78 14.03
N ALA A 128 -8.43 17.71 12.73
CA ALA A 128 -7.13 18.14 12.19
C ALA A 128 -6.93 19.65 12.34
N ALA A 129 -7.96 20.47 12.13
CA ALA A 129 -7.91 21.91 12.34
C ALA A 129 -7.65 22.25 13.84
N GLY A 130 -8.32 21.56 14.78
CA GLY A 130 -8.07 21.71 16.22
C GLY A 130 -6.63 21.32 16.59
N LEU A 131 -6.11 20.23 16.03
CA LEU A 131 -4.73 19.81 16.24
C LEU A 131 -3.74 20.87 15.73
N ALA A 132 -3.97 21.41 14.53
CA ALA A 132 -3.13 22.47 13.94
C ALA A 132 -3.16 23.77 14.75
N LEU A 133 -4.34 24.11 15.31
CA LEU A 133 -4.52 25.27 16.19
C LEU A 133 -3.70 25.13 17.47
N LEU A 134 -3.79 23.97 18.14
CA LEU A 134 -3.02 23.70 19.37
C LEU A 134 -1.52 23.64 19.06
N ALA A 135 -1.12 23.01 17.95
CA ALA A 135 0.29 22.96 17.55
C ALA A 135 0.90 24.34 17.23
N GLY A 136 0.07 25.30 16.81
CA GLY A 136 0.49 26.69 16.58
C GLY A 136 0.66 27.53 17.85
N HIS A 137 0.18 27.05 19.00
CA HIS A 137 0.17 27.76 20.29
C HIS A 137 0.69 26.84 21.40
N LEU A 138 1.91 26.32 21.23
CA LEU A 138 2.54 25.45 22.22
C LEU A 138 2.72 26.16 23.56
N GLY A 139 2.27 25.57 24.67
CA GLY A 139 2.43 26.07 26.05
C GLY A 139 1.23 25.78 26.96
N GLY A 140 1.48 25.30 28.14
CA GLY A 140 0.59 25.16 29.33
C GLY A 140 -0.86 24.74 29.09
N LEU A 141 -1.70 25.61 28.54
CA LEU A 141 -3.12 25.32 28.32
C LEU A 141 -3.34 24.39 27.10
N SER A 142 -2.54 24.58 26.04
CA SER A 142 -2.69 23.77 24.80
C SER A 142 -2.39 22.29 25.04
N ASP A 143 -1.44 22.00 25.91
CA ASP A 143 -1.03 20.62 26.23
C ASP A 143 -2.06 19.93 27.10
N LEU A 144 -2.60 20.65 28.09
CA LEU A 144 -3.73 20.16 28.86
C LEU A 144 -4.94 19.87 27.97
N LEU A 145 -5.25 20.76 27.04
CA LEU A 145 -6.32 20.56 26.07
C LEU A 145 -6.04 19.38 25.15
N ALA A 146 -4.81 19.21 24.67
CA ALA A 146 -4.42 18.07 23.84
C ALA A 146 -4.54 16.74 24.62
N ALA A 147 -4.12 16.71 25.89
CA ALA A 147 -4.28 15.53 26.75
C ALA A 147 -5.75 15.21 27.01
N VAL A 148 -6.57 16.22 27.33
CA VAL A 148 -8.01 16.04 27.51
C VAL A 148 -8.68 15.56 26.24
N MET A 149 -8.34 16.15 25.08
CA MET A 149 -8.85 15.71 23.78
C MET A 149 -8.46 14.26 23.47
N THR A 150 -7.24 13.87 23.81
CA THR A 150 -6.81 12.45 23.66
C THR A 150 -7.74 11.52 24.46
N LEU A 151 -7.99 11.81 25.74
CA LEU A 151 -8.86 10.99 26.58
C LEU A 151 -10.30 10.94 26.07
N VAL A 152 -10.84 12.10 25.68
CA VAL A 152 -12.19 12.21 25.11
C VAL A 152 -12.30 11.39 23.82
N LEU A 153 -11.34 11.51 22.92
CA LEU A 153 -11.36 10.80 21.64
C LEU A 153 -11.18 9.28 21.81
N VAL A 154 -10.34 8.83 22.75
CA VAL A 154 -10.23 7.40 23.11
C VAL A 154 -11.56 6.89 23.68
N GLY A 155 -12.20 7.66 24.57
CA GLY A 155 -13.51 7.32 25.12
C GLY A 155 -14.60 7.24 24.05
N LEU A 156 -14.67 8.22 23.15
CA LEU A 156 -15.61 8.23 22.03
C LEU A 156 -15.33 7.08 21.05
N ALA A 157 -14.08 6.76 20.74
CA ALA A 157 -13.74 5.61 19.93
C ALA A 157 -14.19 4.30 20.58
N ALA A 158 -14.07 4.18 21.91
CA ALA A 158 -14.59 3.03 22.66
C ALA A 158 -16.11 2.91 22.58
N VAL A 159 -16.82 4.03 22.74
CA VAL A 159 -18.29 4.08 22.61
C VAL A 159 -18.73 3.73 21.20
N CYS A 160 -18.13 4.34 20.17
CA CYS A 160 -18.46 4.05 18.78
C CYS A 160 -18.25 2.57 18.45
N SER A 161 -17.16 1.95 18.92
CA SER A 161 -16.88 0.55 18.63
C SER A 161 -17.75 -0.44 19.40
N ARG A 162 -18.05 -0.17 20.69
CA ARG A 162 -18.73 -1.12 21.58
C ARG A 162 -20.25 -0.93 21.64
N ALA A 163 -20.73 0.32 21.63
CA ALA A 163 -22.15 0.62 21.73
C ALA A 163 -22.82 0.72 20.36
N PHE A 164 -22.17 1.32 19.36
CA PHE A 164 -22.76 1.55 18.05
C PHE A 164 -22.24 0.60 16.97
N ALA A 165 -21.24 -0.24 17.26
CA ALA A 165 -20.55 -1.11 16.29
C ALA A 165 -20.06 -0.34 15.04
N ASP A 166 -19.85 0.99 15.14
CA ASP A 166 -19.33 1.83 14.08
C ASP A 166 -17.81 1.86 14.10
N LEU A 167 -17.23 0.90 13.39
CA LEU A 167 -15.79 0.70 13.36
C LEU A 167 -15.04 1.80 12.57
N LEU A 168 -15.72 2.43 11.60
CA LEU A 168 -15.10 3.50 10.81
C LEU A 168 -14.95 4.78 11.64
N ALA A 169 -16.00 5.16 12.36
CA ALA A 169 -15.94 6.29 13.29
C ALA A 169 -14.90 6.05 14.40
N ALA A 170 -14.86 4.84 14.95
CA ALA A 170 -13.87 4.47 15.97
C ALA A 170 -12.42 4.57 15.45
N ASP A 171 -12.18 4.26 14.18
CA ASP A 171 -10.85 4.39 13.56
C ASP A 171 -10.43 5.84 13.39
N VAL A 172 -11.33 6.69 12.88
CA VAL A 172 -11.05 8.13 12.69
C VAL A 172 -10.76 8.79 14.03
N LEU A 173 -11.60 8.55 15.03
CA LEU A 173 -11.43 9.08 16.38
C LEU A 173 -10.15 8.54 17.02
N GLY A 174 -9.85 7.24 16.85
CA GLY A 174 -8.67 6.60 17.40
C GLY A 174 -7.36 7.13 16.79
N VAL A 175 -7.29 7.29 15.48
CA VAL A 175 -6.13 7.90 14.82
C VAL A 175 -5.95 9.36 15.25
N SER A 176 -7.05 10.11 15.33
CA SER A 176 -7.01 11.48 15.84
C SER A 176 -6.51 11.55 17.29
N ALA A 177 -6.96 10.63 18.16
CA ALA A 177 -6.49 10.54 19.54
C ALA A 177 -4.98 10.34 19.63
N ILE A 178 -4.41 9.50 18.74
CA ILE A 178 -2.96 9.25 18.67
C ILE A 178 -2.20 10.52 18.28
N CYS A 179 -2.74 11.28 17.32
CA CYS A 179 -2.13 12.56 16.91
C CYS A 179 -2.17 13.60 18.07
N TYR A 180 -3.30 13.72 18.78
CA TYR A 180 -3.40 14.62 19.94
C TYR A 180 -2.51 14.16 21.11
N ALA A 181 -2.35 12.84 21.31
CA ALA A 181 -1.42 12.31 22.29
C ALA A 181 0.04 12.67 21.96
N GLY A 182 0.40 12.67 20.68
CA GLY A 182 1.71 13.13 20.23
C GLY A 182 1.95 14.58 20.62
N LEU A 183 0.98 15.46 20.41
CA LEU A 183 1.07 16.86 20.79
C LEU A 183 1.14 17.04 22.32
N ALA A 184 0.29 16.34 23.07
CA ALA A 184 0.33 16.36 24.54
C ALA A 184 1.68 15.85 25.09
N GLY A 185 2.30 14.89 24.41
CA GLY A 185 3.61 14.37 24.77
C GLY A 185 4.76 15.35 24.57
N ALA A 186 4.58 16.39 23.75
CA ALA A 186 5.61 17.36 23.46
C ALA A 186 6.04 18.16 24.72
N GLU A 187 5.14 18.34 25.66
CA GLU A 187 5.41 19.08 26.90
C GLU A 187 5.25 18.27 28.19
N LEU A 188 4.92 16.97 28.09
CA LEU A 188 4.93 16.11 29.27
C LEU A 188 6.36 16.03 29.83
N PRO A 189 6.61 16.51 31.04
CA PRO A 189 7.92 16.38 31.67
C PRO A 189 8.14 14.94 32.09
N LEU A 190 8.58 14.09 31.17
CA LEU A 190 9.07 12.74 31.48
C LEU A 190 10.38 12.79 32.29
N LEU A 191 10.99 13.98 32.39
CA LEU A 191 12.16 14.27 33.21
C LEU A 191 11.95 15.61 33.94
N PRO A 192 12.38 15.74 35.21
CA PRO A 192 12.34 17.01 35.90
C PRO A 192 13.13 18.09 35.14
N GLY A 193 12.47 19.15 34.70
CA GLY A 193 13.09 20.21 33.89
C GLY A 193 12.86 20.12 32.38
N GLY A 194 11.79 19.46 31.92
CA GLY A 194 11.53 19.16 30.49
C GLY A 194 11.57 20.36 29.52
N ALA A 195 11.02 21.51 29.90
CA ALA A 195 11.08 22.73 29.06
C ALA A 195 12.48 23.37 29.05
N GLU A 196 13.22 23.36 30.16
CA GLU A 196 14.60 23.85 30.23
C GLU A 196 15.56 22.89 29.54
N LEU A 197 15.32 21.56 29.60
CA LEU A 197 16.10 20.54 28.92
C LEU A 197 15.96 20.61 27.39
N ALA A 198 14.83 21.02 26.83
CA ALA A 198 14.64 21.21 25.41
C ALA A 198 15.57 22.31 24.83
N GLY A 199 15.87 23.34 25.63
CA GLY A 199 16.83 24.38 25.26
C GLY A 199 18.30 23.92 25.31
N VAL A 200 18.65 22.98 26.20
CA VAL A 200 20.01 22.53 26.44
C VAL A 200 20.32 21.18 25.83
N ALA A 201 19.31 20.27 25.78
CA ALA A 201 19.46 18.88 25.30
C ALA A 201 18.94 18.64 23.87
N GLY A 202 18.39 19.67 23.21
CA GLY A 202 17.82 19.54 21.87
C GLY A 202 16.42 18.90 21.86
N ALA A 203 15.85 18.70 20.69
CA ALA A 203 14.48 18.19 20.50
C ALA A 203 14.30 16.69 20.83
N GLY A 204 15.37 15.95 21.10
CA GLY A 204 15.34 14.50 21.30
C GLY A 204 14.36 14.04 22.39
N PRO A 205 14.46 14.54 23.64
CA PRO A 205 13.56 14.14 24.72
C PRO A 205 12.10 14.43 24.43
N VAL A 206 11.81 15.55 23.77
CA VAL A 206 10.46 15.93 23.34
C VAL A 206 9.91 14.92 22.34
N VAL A 207 10.68 14.57 21.31
CA VAL A 207 10.29 13.57 20.29
C VAL A 207 10.06 12.20 20.92
N LEU A 208 10.89 11.81 21.89
CA LEU A 208 10.73 10.57 22.63
C LEU A 208 9.42 10.56 23.44
N ALA A 209 9.12 11.65 24.13
CA ALA A 209 7.88 11.80 24.89
C ALA A 209 6.65 11.75 23.98
N CYS A 210 6.68 12.45 22.86
CA CYS A 210 5.64 12.36 21.81
C CYS A 210 5.42 10.92 21.34
N GLY A 211 6.49 10.21 21.02
CA GLY A 211 6.42 8.81 20.55
C GLY A 211 5.82 7.88 21.61
N VAL A 212 6.23 8.01 22.87
CA VAL A 212 5.70 7.20 23.99
C VAL A 212 4.22 7.47 24.20
N ALA A 213 3.80 8.76 24.20
CA ALA A 213 2.40 9.15 24.32
C ALA A 213 1.55 8.60 23.16
N MET A 214 2.04 8.70 21.93
CA MET A 214 1.39 8.12 20.74
C MET A 214 1.25 6.61 20.86
N ALA A 215 2.30 5.90 21.29
CA ALA A 215 2.26 4.45 21.45
C ALA A 215 1.26 4.03 22.56
N GLY A 216 1.24 4.75 23.66
CA GLY A 216 0.27 4.56 24.73
C GLY A 216 -1.19 4.75 24.28
N ALA A 217 -1.45 5.82 23.53
CA ALA A 217 -2.76 6.10 22.97
C ALA A 217 -3.16 5.03 21.92
N ALA A 218 -2.25 4.60 21.07
CA ALA A 218 -2.49 3.52 20.10
C ALA A 218 -2.85 2.20 20.79
N MET A 219 -2.20 1.88 21.90
CA MET A 219 -2.49 0.71 22.69
C MET A 219 -3.87 0.83 23.38
N ALA A 220 -4.17 2.00 23.96
CA ALA A 220 -5.45 2.26 24.61
C ALA A 220 -6.63 2.16 23.63
N VAL A 221 -6.51 2.77 22.44
CA VAL A 221 -7.53 2.68 21.38
C VAL A 221 -7.69 1.24 20.89
N SER A 222 -6.58 0.51 20.68
CA SER A 222 -6.63 -0.90 20.24
C SER A 222 -7.33 -1.79 21.26
N TRP A 223 -7.10 -1.55 22.55
CA TRP A 223 -7.80 -2.26 23.63
C TRP A 223 -9.27 -1.85 23.72
N ALA A 224 -9.56 -0.56 23.65
CA ALA A 224 -10.91 -0.01 23.73
C ALA A 224 -11.80 -0.54 22.60
N ARG A 225 -11.23 -0.72 21.41
CA ARG A 225 -11.93 -1.24 20.23
C ARG A 225 -12.14 -2.76 20.24
N GLY A 226 -11.42 -3.50 21.05
CA GLY A 226 -11.50 -4.96 21.11
C GLY A 226 -10.85 -5.68 19.94
N GLY A 227 -9.92 -5.05 19.21
CA GLY A 227 -9.22 -5.70 18.12
C GLY A 227 -8.23 -4.83 17.35
N ARG A 228 -7.35 -5.50 16.58
CA ARG A 228 -6.36 -4.82 15.72
C ARG A 228 -7.00 -4.45 14.40
N HIS A 229 -7.03 -3.16 14.08
CA HIS A 229 -7.45 -2.66 12.77
C HIS A 229 -6.25 -2.11 11.99
N PRO A 230 -6.25 -2.18 10.65
CA PRO A 230 -5.14 -1.72 9.82
C PRO A 230 -4.68 -0.30 10.12
N ALA A 231 -5.61 0.65 10.29
CA ALA A 231 -5.27 2.03 10.64
C ALA A 231 -4.56 2.16 11.99
N LEU A 232 -5.01 1.40 13.00
CA LEU A 232 -4.36 1.39 14.33
C LEU A 232 -3.01 0.67 14.29
N VAL A 233 -2.88 -0.37 13.48
CA VAL A 233 -1.59 -1.04 13.25
C VAL A 233 -0.62 -0.07 12.57
N ALA A 234 -1.08 0.71 11.57
CA ALA A 234 -0.29 1.74 10.93
C ALA A 234 0.20 2.80 11.92
N ALA A 235 -0.72 3.34 12.74
CA ALA A 235 -0.41 4.36 13.74
C ALA A 235 0.52 3.81 14.85
N SER A 236 0.31 2.56 15.28
CA SER A 236 1.20 1.89 16.25
C SER A 236 2.60 1.68 15.66
N ALA A 237 2.71 1.23 14.42
CA ALA A 237 4.00 1.10 13.74
C ALA A 237 4.70 2.47 13.63
N GLY A 238 3.98 3.50 13.19
CA GLY A 238 4.50 4.87 13.12
C GLY A 238 5.01 5.39 14.47
N SER A 239 4.23 5.20 15.54
CA SER A 239 4.63 5.65 16.90
C SER A 239 5.90 4.96 17.39
N VAL A 240 6.10 3.67 17.09
CA VAL A 240 7.35 2.96 17.40
C VAL A 240 8.55 3.62 16.73
N PHE A 241 8.43 4.04 15.46
CA PHE A 241 9.52 4.75 14.78
C PHE A 241 9.78 6.13 15.39
N VAL A 242 8.74 6.84 15.85
CA VAL A 242 8.91 8.11 16.58
C VAL A 242 9.65 7.87 17.91
N VAL A 243 9.32 6.81 18.65
CA VAL A 243 10.06 6.41 19.87
C VAL A 243 11.52 6.12 19.56
N ILE A 244 11.79 5.32 18.51
CA ILE A 244 13.17 5.01 18.10
C ILE A 244 13.93 6.28 17.74
N GLY A 245 13.33 7.19 16.95
CA GLY A 245 13.94 8.45 16.57
C GLY A 245 14.24 9.34 17.76
N GLY A 246 13.30 9.49 18.67
CA GLY A 246 13.48 10.23 19.93
C GLY A 246 14.54 9.62 20.83
N ALA A 247 14.62 8.29 20.93
CA ALA A 247 15.65 7.59 21.67
C ALA A 247 17.05 7.81 21.07
N LEU A 248 17.19 7.71 19.74
CA LEU A 248 18.44 7.99 19.05
C LEU A 248 18.91 9.44 19.26
N ALA A 249 18.00 10.40 19.15
CA ALA A 249 18.31 11.81 19.38
C ALA A 249 18.69 12.09 20.84
N THR A 250 18.03 11.44 21.82
CA THR A 250 18.23 11.67 23.26
C THR A 250 19.46 10.96 23.79
N PHE A 251 19.57 9.65 23.56
CA PHE A 251 20.61 8.81 24.17
C PHE A 251 21.88 8.75 23.35
N ALA A 252 21.76 8.65 22.03
CA ALA A 252 22.91 8.66 21.12
C ALA A 252 23.33 10.07 20.70
N LYS A 253 22.56 11.11 21.09
CA LYS A 253 22.83 12.54 20.81
C LYS A 253 23.03 12.82 19.31
N LEU A 254 22.32 12.06 18.48
CA LEU A 254 22.38 12.23 17.03
C LEU A 254 21.58 13.46 16.60
N ASP A 255 22.08 14.16 15.59
CA ASP A 255 21.36 15.28 14.98
C ASP A 255 20.12 14.78 14.19
N THR A 256 19.21 15.70 13.88
CA THR A 256 17.94 15.37 13.22
C THR A 256 18.13 14.71 11.85
N ALA A 257 19.19 15.06 11.11
CA ALA A 257 19.48 14.47 9.81
C ALA A 257 19.95 13.02 9.95
N ALA A 258 20.85 12.76 10.92
CA ALA A 258 21.34 11.41 11.21
C ALA A 258 20.19 10.48 11.65
N VAL A 259 19.32 10.97 12.53
CA VAL A 259 18.12 10.24 12.96
C VAL A 259 17.20 9.95 11.76
N ALA A 260 16.91 10.94 10.92
CA ALA A 260 16.08 10.77 9.74
C ALA A 260 16.70 9.77 8.74
N GLY A 261 18.01 9.80 8.54
CA GLY A 261 18.73 8.85 7.70
C GLY A 261 18.64 7.42 8.21
N ILE A 262 18.82 7.22 9.52
CA ILE A 262 18.67 5.89 10.15
C ILE A 262 17.22 5.40 10.04
N LEU A 263 16.26 6.26 10.36
CA LEU A 263 14.84 5.89 10.32
C LEU A 263 14.36 5.53 8.91
N VAL A 264 14.76 6.29 7.86
CA VAL A 264 14.40 5.95 6.49
C VAL A 264 15.03 4.63 6.05
N ALA A 265 16.27 4.35 6.42
CA ALA A 265 16.89 3.06 6.14
C ALA A 265 16.18 1.91 6.88
N LEU A 266 15.79 2.13 8.14
CA LEU A 266 15.07 1.15 8.94
C LEU A 266 13.64 0.90 8.38
N THR A 267 12.93 1.94 7.92
CA THR A 267 11.61 1.77 7.27
C THR A 267 11.71 0.91 6.02
N LEU A 268 12.75 1.10 5.22
CA LEU A 268 13.01 0.31 4.01
C LEU A 268 13.37 -1.14 4.35
N ALA A 269 14.21 -1.36 5.35
CA ALA A 269 14.56 -2.69 5.83
C ALA A 269 13.33 -3.44 6.35
N VAL A 270 12.53 -2.79 7.21
CA VAL A 270 11.28 -3.37 7.75
C VAL A 270 10.25 -3.57 6.65
N GLY A 271 10.22 -2.71 5.62
CA GLY A 271 9.35 -2.84 4.45
C GLY A 271 9.44 -4.21 3.79
N GLY A 272 10.63 -4.78 3.68
CA GLY A 272 10.85 -6.13 3.16
C GLY A 272 10.23 -7.24 4.02
N TRP A 273 10.05 -7.01 5.33
CA TRP A 273 9.48 -7.97 6.28
C TRP A 273 7.95 -7.81 6.45
N VAL A 274 7.36 -6.74 5.91
CA VAL A 274 5.92 -6.46 6.04
C VAL A 274 5.05 -7.65 5.64
N PRO A 275 5.28 -8.36 4.53
CA PRO A 275 4.48 -9.55 4.19
C PRO A 275 4.51 -10.60 5.30
N VAL A 276 5.69 -10.93 5.82
CA VAL A 276 5.86 -11.94 6.88
C VAL A 276 5.17 -11.50 8.17
N ILE A 277 5.31 -10.24 8.55
CA ILE A 277 4.68 -9.66 9.73
C ILE A 277 3.14 -9.70 9.58
N SER A 278 2.62 -9.35 8.40
CA SER A 278 1.18 -9.32 8.13
C SER A 278 0.56 -10.73 8.20
N PHE A 279 1.23 -11.76 7.66
CA PHE A 279 0.81 -13.16 7.78
C PHE A 279 0.77 -13.62 9.24
N ARG A 280 1.81 -13.30 10.02
CA ARG A 280 1.82 -13.61 11.46
C ARG A 280 0.70 -12.89 12.23
N LEU A 281 0.45 -11.62 11.94
CA LEU A 281 -0.65 -10.86 12.55
C LEU A 281 -2.02 -11.42 12.18
N ALA A 282 -2.19 -11.91 10.96
CA ALA A 282 -3.40 -12.57 10.48
C ALA A 282 -3.57 -14.00 11.05
N LYS A 283 -2.59 -14.50 11.81
CA LYS A 283 -2.53 -15.87 12.35
C LYS A 283 -2.59 -16.95 11.26
N MET A 284 -2.07 -16.64 10.06
CA MET A 284 -1.92 -17.64 9.02
C MET A 284 -0.74 -18.55 9.37
N ARG A 285 -0.99 -19.84 9.38
CA ARG A 285 0.06 -20.87 9.48
C ARG A 285 0.28 -21.39 8.06
N LEU A 286 1.51 -21.33 7.63
CA LEU A 286 1.95 -22.04 6.44
C LEU A 286 2.40 -23.41 6.93
N ASP A 287 1.79 -24.45 6.42
CA ASP A 287 2.25 -25.80 6.70
C ASP A 287 3.69 -25.94 6.18
N PRO A 288 4.56 -26.62 6.93
CA PRO A 288 5.91 -26.86 6.48
C PRO A 288 5.90 -27.57 5.12
N THR A 289 6.74 -27.14 4.22
CA THR A 289 6.92 -27.86 2.95
C THR A 289 7.34 -29.30 3.23
N PRO A 290 6.69 -30.30 2.63
CA PRO A 290 7.04 -31.69 2.83
C PRO A 290 8.51 -31.91 2.49
N ALA A 291 9.27 -32.38 3.46
CA ALA A 291 10.70 -32.64 3.33
C ALA A 291 11.05 -34.12 3.07
N THR A 292 10.10 -35.00 3.36
CA THR A 292 10.27 -36.44 3.19
C THR A 292 9.21 -37.00 2.24
N PRO A 293 9.46 -38.18 1.59
CA PRO A 293 8.44 -38.88 0.79
C PRO A 293 7.18 -39.24 1.58
N GLU A 294 7.34 -39.51 2.88
CA GLU A 294 6.24 -39.83 3.80
C GLU A 294 5.37 -38.60 4.04
N ASP A 295 5.96 -37.41 4.15
CA ASP A 295 5.22 -36.13 4.29
C ASP A 295 4.38 -35.83 3.06
N LEU A 296 4.86 -36.25 1.86
CA LEU A 296 4.10 -36.10 0.61
C LEU A 296 2.91 -37.04 0.50
N GLN A 297 2.95 -38.19 1.23
CA GLN A 297 1.87 -39.17 1.26
C GLN A 297 0.91 -38.94 2.44
N ALA A 298 1.28 -38.04 3.39
CA ALA A 298 0.38 -37.69 4.47
C ALA A 298 -0.84 -36.97 3.91
N GLU A 299 -2.04 -37.45 4.25
CA GLU A 299 -3.28 -36.78 3.92
C GLU A 299 -3.29 -35.40 4.57
N LEU A 300 -3.22 -34.34 3.74
CA LEU A 300 -3.38 -32.95 4.19
C LEU A 300 -4.86 -32.74 4.48
N ASP A 301 -5.19 -32.38 5.70
CA ASP A 301 -6.55 -31.98 6.07
C ASP A 301 -6.97 -30.77 5.23
N PRO A 302 -8.03 -30.86 4.41
CA PRO A 302 -8.43 -29.77 3.54
C PRO A 302 -8.90 -28.57 4.37
N VAL A 303 -8.20 -27.45 4.22
CA VAL A 303 -8.60 -26.19 4.87
C VAL A 303 -9.81 -25.60 4.11
N PRO A 304 -10.92 -25.26 4.79
CA PRO A 304 -12.07 -24.66 4.13
C PRO A 304 -11.67 -23.37 3.39
N GLY A 305 -11.93 -23.32 2.08
CA GLY A 305 -11.49 -22.19 1.20
C GLY A 305 -11.93 -20.82 1.71
N GLN A 306 -13.12 -20.72 2.31
CA GLN A 306 -13.61 -19.47 2.91
C GLN A 306 -12.71 -18.96 4.04
N ARG A 307 -12.17 -19.85 4.90
CA ARG A 307 -11.23 -19.46 5.96
C ARG A 307 -9.92 -18.93 5.38
N VAL A 308 -9.45 -19.53 4.30
CA VAL A 308 -8.24 -19.05 3.60
C VAL A 308 -8.47 -17.67 3.04
N LEU A 309 -9.60 -17.43 2.35
CA LEU A 309 -9.96 -16.12 1.78
C LEU A 309 -10.09 -15.05 2.85
N GLU A 310 -10.75 -15.34 3.98
CA GLU A 310 -10.91 -14.39 5.09
C GLU A 310 -9.57 -14.04 5.75
N SER A 311 -8.69 -15.03 5.95
CA SER A 311 -7.38 -14.81 6.55
C SER A 311 -6.44 -14.05 5.59
N THR A 312 -6.49 -14.34 4.29
CA THR A 312 -5.77 -13.60 3.26
C THR A 312 -6.24 -12.15 3.18
N ALA A 313 -7.55 -11.89 3.17
CA ALA A 313 -8.09 -10.55 3.21
C ALA A 313 -7.72 -9.77 4.49
N ARG A 314 -7.53 -10.49 5.61
CA ARG A 314 -7.05 -9.91 6.86
C ARG A 314 -5.56 -9.55 6.79
N ALA A 315 -4.74 -10.45 6.23
CA ALA A 315 -3.32 -10.22 6.00
C ALA A 315 -3.09 -9.03 5.08
N ASP A 316 -3.85 -8.93 3.96
CA ASP A 316 -3.79 -7.80 3.01
C ASP A 316 -4.10 -6.45 3.69
N ARG A 317 -5.11 -6.43 4.58
CA ARG A 317 -5.44 -5.24 5.36
C ARG A 317 -4.30 -4.82 6.30
N TYR A 318 -3.67 -5.77 7.02
CA TYR A 318 -2.52 -5.48 7.87
C TYR A 318 -1.32 -5.01 7.06
N MET A 319 -1.08 -5.63 5.91
CA MET A 319 -0.02 -5.23 4.99
C MET A 319 -0.21 -3.78 4.50
N THR A 320 -1.45 -3.43 4.12
CA THR A 320 -1.82 -2.05 3.76
C THR A 320 -1.57 -1.07 4.91
N GLY A 321 -1.96 -1.44 6.13
CA GLY A 321 -1.72 -0.62 7.32
C GLY A 321 -0.22 -0.42 7.59
N LEU A 322 0.56 -1.48 7.60
CA LEU A 322 2.01 -1.42 7.87
C LEU A 322 2.72 -0.57 6.81
N TYR A 323 2.49 -0.81 5.52
CA TYR A 323 3.08 0.02 4.47
C TYR A 323 2.65 1.49 4.58
N GLY A 324 1.38 1.75 4.94
CA GLY A 324 0.90 3.11 5.17
C GLY A 324 1.62 3.81 6.32
N GLY A 325 1.78 3.14 7.46
CA GLY A 325 2.51 3.66 8.62
C GLY A 325 3.98 3.93 8.32
N LEU A 326 4.67 2.97 7.68
CA LEU A 326 6.05 3.14 7.23
C LEU A 326 6.19 4.28 6.21
N GLY A 327 5.21 4.42 5.30
CA GLY A 327 5.18 5.50 4.31
C GLY A 327 5.08 6.89 4.94
N VAL A 328 4.26 7.05 5.98
CA VAL A 328 4.16 8.34 6.73
C VAL A 328 5.49 8.67 7.38
N VAL A 329 6.13 7.71 8.05
CA VAL A 329 7.47 7.90 8.66
C VAL A 329 8.51 8.27 7.60
N ALA A 330 8.54 7.53 6.49
CA ALA A 330 9.46 7.80 5.38
C ALA A 330 9.27 9.20 4.81
N THR A 331 8.00 9.66 4.64
CA THR A 331 7.70 11.03 4.19
C THR A 331 8.30 12.08 5.12
N GLY A 332 8.12 11.93 6.44
CA GLY A 332 8.69 12.83 7.43
C GLY A 332 10.24 12.83 7.39
N CYS A 333 10.85 11.65 7.32
CA CYS A 333 12.31 11.54 7.23
C CYS A 333 12.86 12.16 5.93
N LEU A 334 12.22 11.91 4.79
CA LEU A 334 12.63 12.50 3.51
C LEU A 334 12.47 14.01 3.51
N ALA A 335 11.42 14.56 4.14
CA ALA A 335 11.26 16.00 4.30
C ALA A 335 12.40 16.62 5.13
N VAL A 336 12.78 15.99 6.25
CA VAL A 336 13.92 16.43 7.06
C VAL A 336 15.23 16.39 6.27
N LEU A 337 15.49 15.28 5.57
CA LEU A 337 16.70 15.12 4.76
C LEU A 337 16.76 16.14 3.60
N ALA A 338 15.60 16.47 3.00
CA ALA A 338 15.53 17.45 1.91
C ALA A 338 15.90 18.87 2.38
N ILE A 339 15.43 19.28 3.56
CA ILE A 339 15.75 20.61 4.11
C ILE A 339 17.14 20.68 4.75
N THR A 340 17.76 19.55 5.04
CA THR A 340 19.11 19.49 5.62
C THR A 340 20.16 19.95 4.60
N SER A 341 21.12 20.74 5.07
CA SER A 341 22.26 21.16 4.26
C SER A 341 23.33 20.07 4.22
N GLY A 342 23.95 19.91 3.07
CA GLY A 342 25.05 18.96 2.92
C GLY A 342 24.78 17.87 1.89
N TRP A 343 25.85 17.37 1.31
CA TRP A 343 25.78 16.33 0.28
C TRP A 343 25.35 14.95 0.82
N PRO A 344 25.80 14.50 2.02
CA PRO A 344 25.42 13.19 2.53
C PRO A 344 23.91 13.03 2.74
N ALA A 345 23.23 14.06 3.28
CA ALA A 345 21.78 14.03 3.49
C ALA A 345 21.01 13.92 2.16
N ARG A 346 21.46 14.64 1.14
CA ARG A 346 20.87 14.57 -0.21
C ARG A 346 21.08 13.21 -0.85
N LEU A 347 22.27 12.63 -0.69
CA LEU A 347 22.60 11.31 -1.22
C LEU A 347 21.69 10.24 -0.60
N VAL A 348 21.54 10.22 0.72
CA VAL A 348 20.65 9.30 1.42
C VAL A 348 19.20 9.48 0.95
N ALA A 349 18.73 10.73 0.79
CA ALA A 349 17.35 10.98 0.37
C ALA A 349 17.11 10.54 -1.08
N VAL A 350 18.02 10.81 -2.01
CA VAL A 350 17.91 10.39 -3.42
C VAL A 350 17.94 8.87 -3.53
N ASP A 351 18.85 8.23 -2.81
CA ASP A 351 18.98 6.77 -2.82
C ASP A 351 17.75 6.09 -2.21
N ALA A 352 17.22 6.62 -1.10
CA ALA A 352 15.99 6.13 -0.49
C ALA A 352 14.77 6.27 -1.43
N VAL A 353 14.62 7.42 -2.12
CA VAL A 353 13.58 7.64 -3.13
C VAL A 353 13.70 6.60 -4.26
N ALA A 354 14.92 6.41 -4.79
CA ALA A 354 15.16 5.44 -5.85
C ALA A 354 14.82 4.01 -5.40
N LEU A 355 15.26 3.64 -4.21
CA LEU A 355 14.98 2.32 -3.63
C LEU A 355 13.48 2.08 -3.42
N MET A 356 12.74 3.08 -2.93
CA MET A 356 11.27 2.99 -2.78
C MET A 356 10.57 2.81 -4.12
N LEU A 357 10.96 3.56 -5.14
CA LEU A 357 10.39 3.43 -6.49
C LEU A 357 10.68 2.04 -7.08
N LEU A 358 11.91 1.54 -6.93
CA LEU A 358 12.29 0.20 -7.37
C LEU A 358 11.55 -0.90 -6.60
N HIS A 359 11.41 -0.75 -5.27
CA HIS A 359 10.68 -1.70 -4.43
C HIS A 359 9.19 -1.77 -4.82
N SER A 360 8.60 -0.66 -5.24
CA SER A 360 7.19 -0.62 -5.65
C SER A 360 6.85 -1.60 -6.79
N ARG A 361 7.85 -2.01 -7.59
CA ARG A 361 7.67 -2.96 -8.70
C ARG A 361 7.28 -4.36 -8.23
N VAL A 362 7.71 -4.76 -7.03
CA VAL A 362 7.44 -6.09 -6.46
C VAL A 362 6.03 -6.17 -5.88
N LEU A 363 5.42 -5.02 -5.58
CA LEU A 363 4.10 -4.95 -4.97
C LEU A 363 2.99 -5.11 -6.00
N VAL A 364 2.14 -6.12 -5.81
CA VAL A 364 1.03 -6.44 -6.72
C VAL A 364 -0.20 -5.56 -6.44
N SER A 365 -0.50 -5.30 -5.16
CA SER A 365 -1.67 -4.50 -4.76
C SER A 365 -1.44 -3.01 -5.00
N ALA A 366 -2.41 -2.35 -5.64
CA ALA A 366 -2.38 -0.90 -5.87
C ALA A 366 -2.24 -0.09 -4.57
N ARG A 367 -2.90 -0.53 -3.48
CA ARG A 367 -2.84 0.14 -2.17
C ARG A 367 -1.44 0.08 -1.57
N HIS A 368 -0.79 -1.09 -1.61
CA HIS A 368 0.58 -1.27 -1.14
C HIS A 368 1.56 -0.45 -1.97
N ARG A 369 1.40 -0.49 -3.31
CA ARG A 369 2.21 0.29 -4.23
C ARG A 369 2.10 1.79 -3.97
N LEU A 370 0.89 2.31 -3.81
CA LEU A 370 0.66 3.72 -3.49
C LEU A 370 1.28 4.12 -2.15
N ALA A 371 1.18 3.28 -1.12
CA ALA A 371 1.77 3.54 0.19
C ALA A 371 3.31 3.68 0.15
N VAL A 372 3.97 3.12 -0.86
CA VAL A 372 5.43 3.25 -1.07
C VAL A 372 5.76 4.34 -2.09
N VAL A 373 4.98 4.48 -3.16
CA VAL A 373 5.23 5.46 -4.23
C VAL A 373 4.95 6.89 -3.77
N LEU A 374 3.86 7.12 -3.00
CA LEU A 374 3.52 8.47 -2.54
C LEU A 374 4.64 9.12 -1.69
N PRO A 375 5.22 8.45 -0.68
CA PRO A 375 6.38 8.97 0.05
C PRO A 375 7.59 9.25 -0.85
N ALA A 376 7.87 8.37 -1.81
CA ALA A 376 8.96 8.56 -2.75
C ALA A 376 8.77 9.79 -3.62
N VAL A 377 7.57 9.97 -4.18
CA VAL A 377 7.22 11.13 -5.00
C VAL A 377 7.26 12.43 -4.19
N THR A 378 6.65 12.44 -2.99
CA THR A 378 6.68 13.62 -2.12
C THR A 378 8.11 13.97 -1.69
N GLY A 379 8.95 12.97 -1.40
CA GLY A 379 10.38 13.16 -1.11
C GLY A 379 11.15 13.72 -2.30
N ALA A 380 10.93 13.20 -3.51
CA ALA A 380 11.53 13.71 -4.73
C ALA A 380 11.13 15.17 -5.02
N VAL A 381 9.84 15.49 -4.85
CA VAL A 381 9.32 16.86 -5.00
C VAL A 381 9.94 17.78 -3.96
N ALA A 382 10.05 17.37 -2.70
CA ALA A 382 10.68 18.15 -1.64
C ALA A 382 12.17 18.43 -1.96
N LEU A 383 12.91 17.41 -2.41
CA LEU A 383 14.30 17.56 -2.82
C LEU A 383 14.44 18.56 -3.99
N ALA A 384 13.61 18.43 -5.01
CA ALA A 384 13.62 19.32 -6.17
C ALA A 384 13.26 20.77 -5.77
N ALA A 385 12.23 20.95 -4.93
CA ALA A 385 11.79 22.25 -4.45
C ALA A 385 12.89 22.94 -3.63
N VAL A 386 13.48 22.24 -2.67
CA VAL A 386 14.57 22.79 -1.84
C VAL A 386 15.82 23.08 -2.68
N ALA A 387 16.16 22.21 -3.65
CA ALA A 387 17.25 22.47 -4.57
C ALA A 387 17.00 23.72 -5.40
N GLY A 388 15.78 23.90 -5.92
CA GLY A 388 15.38 25.10 -6.66
C GLY A 388 15.41 26.38 -5.84
N LEU A 389 14.91 26.32 -4.60
CA LEU A 389 14.90 27.49 -3.68
C LEU A 389 16.32 27.91 -3.25
N ARG A 390 17.27 26.98 -3.20
CA ARG A 390 18.67 27.23 -2.83
C ARG A 390 19.57 27.52 -4.01
N ALA A 391 19.08 27.33 -5.22
CA ALA A 391 19.84 27.55 -6.45
C ALA A 391 19.88 29.06 -6.80
N ASP A 392 21.00 29.48 -7.37
CA ASP A 392 21.09 30.82 -7.97
C ASP A 392 20.09 30.95 -9.13
N ALA A 393 19.59 32.14 -9.34
CA ALA A 393 18.63 32.44 -10.43
C ALA A 393 19.13 32.00 -11.82
N ARG A 394 20.44 31.96 -12.02
CA ARG A 394 21.07 31.44 -13.26
C ARG A 394 20.83 29.97 -13.51
N ALA A 395 20.60 29.17 -12.45
CA ALA A 395 20.33 27.72 -12.55
C ALA A 395 18.85 27.39 -12.79
N TRP A 396 17.93 28.34 -12.55
CA TRP A 396 16.48 28.08 -12.69
C TRP A 396 16.06 27.57 -14.08
N PRO A 397 16.58 28.15 -15.21
CA PRO A 397 16.21 27.60 -16.52
C PRO A 397 16.60 26.13 -16.69
N ALA A 398 17.76 25.74 -16.21
CA ALA A 398 18.21 24.34 -16.27
C ALA A 398 17.35 23.42 -15.39
N ILE A 399 16.97 23.88 -14.19
CA ILE A 399 16.08 23.13 -13.29
C ILE A 399 14.70 22.97 -13.92
N MET A 400 14.14 24.05 -14.50
CA MET A 400 12.84 23.98 -15.18
C MET A 400 12.89 23.03 -16.39
N ALA A 401 13.94 23.11 -17.20
CA ALA A 401 14.13 22.19 -18.32
C ALA A 401 14.20 20.72 -17.84
N ALA A 402 14.94 20.45 -16.76
CA ALA A 402 15.03 19.10 -16.19
C ALA A 402 13.67 18.59 -15.69
N LEU A 403 12.87 19.43 -15.03
CA LEU A 403 11.52 19.07 -14.57
C LEU A 403 10.58 18.80 -15.75
N VAL A 404 10.63 19.62 -16.81
CA VAL A 404 9.83 19.40 -18.03
C VAL A 404 10.24 18.11 -18.73
N ILE A 405 11.54 17.83 -18.84
CA ILE A 405 12.04 16.57 -19.40
C ILE A 405 11.58 15.39 -18.57
N ALA A 406 11.69 15.46 -17.24
CA ALA A 406 11.22 14.42 -16.34
C ALA A 406 9.71 14.16 -16.51
N ALA A 407 8.90 15.21 -16.57
CA ALA A 407 7.47 15.11 -16.82
C ALA A 407 7.17 14.48 -18.19
N GLY A 408 7.90 14.89 -19.23
CA GLY A 408 7.79 14.31 -20.58
C GLY A 408 8.13 12.82 -20.61
N LEU A 409 9.20 12.41 -19.92
CA LEU A 409 9.58 10.99 -19.80
C LEU A 409 8.55 10.18 -19.05
N LEU A 410 7.94 10.71 -17.97
CA LEU A 410 6.87 10.06 -17.25
C LEU A 410 5.62 9.88 -18.12
N LEU A 411 5.22 10.91 -18.88
CA LEU A 411 4.11 10.83 -19.83
C LEU A 411 4.38 9.85 -20.99
N ALA A 412 5.61 9.80 -21.49
CA ALA A 412 6.01 8.83 -22.50
C ALA A 412 5.95 7.40 -21.91
N GLY A 413 6.37 7.22 -20.66
CA GLY A 413 6.27 5.96 -19.93
C GLY A 413 4.83 5.52 -19.75
N GLU A 414 3.92 6.43 -19.38
CA GLU A 414 2.49 6.13 -19.23
C GLU A 414 1.89 5.55 -20.52
N ARG A 415 2.26 6.09 -21.66
CA ARG A 415 1.75 5.62 -22.98
C ARG A 415 2.37 4.32 -23.46
N SER A 416 3.62 4.07 -23.13
CA SER A 416 4.37 2.92 -23.65
C SER A 416 4.30 1.69 -22.75
N LEU A 417 4.09 1.84 -21.44
CA LEU A 417 4.07 0.72 -20.48
C LEU A 417 2.80 -0.13 -20.48
N PRO A 418 1.57 0.42 -20.66
CA PRO A 418 0.37 -0.41 -20.71
C PRO A 418 0.38 -1.29 -21.96
N GLY A 419 0.51 -2.60 -21.79
CA GLY A 419 0.53 -3.60 -22.87
C GLY A 419 1.92 -4.02 -23.35
N TYR A 420 2.98 -3.36 -22.95
CA TYR A 420 4.34 -3.77 -23.27
C TYR A 420 4.78 -4.91 -22.33
N ARG A 421 5.11 -6.05 -22.89
CA ARG A 421 5.82 -7.11 -22.14
C ARG A 421 7.30 -6.72 -22.10
N PRO A 422 7.85 -6.28 -20.96
CA PRO A 422 9.27 -5.91 -20.91
C PRO A 422 10.11 -7.14 -21.19
N LEU A 423 11.11 -6.97 -22.03
CA LEU A 423 12.08 -8.03 -22.32
C LEU A 423 12.70 -8.53 -21.00
N PRO A 424 13.01 -9.82 -20.84
CA PRO A 424 13.46 -10.43 -19.57
C PRO A 424 14.68 -9.74 -18.93
N HIS A 425 15.53 -9.10 -19.75
CA HIS A 425 16.71 -8.39 -19.25
C HIS A 425 16.36 -7.08 -18.50
N TRP A 426 15.22 -6.41 -18.80
CA TRP A 426 14.79 -5.25 -18.05
C TRP A 426 14.34 -5.60 -16.63
N GLY A 427 13.75 -6.78 -16.44
CA GLY A 427 13.46 -7.31 -15.11
C GLY A 427 14.74 -7.47 -14.27
N ARG A 428 15.73 -8.19 -14.83
CA ARG A 428 17.04 -8.39 -14.16
C ARG A 428 17.78 -7.09 -13.89
N ALA A 429 17.78 -6.16 -14.83
CA ALA A 429 18.40 -4.84 -14.62
C ALA A 429 17.76 -4.09 -13.45
N GLY A 430 16.43 -4.13 -13.33
CA GLY A 430 15.72 -3.54 -12.20
C GLY A 430 16.02 -4.22 -10.86
N ASP A 431 16.18 -5.53 -10.83
CA ASP A 431 16.53 -6.28 -9.61
C ASP A 431 17.97 -6.00 -9.17
N LEU A 432 18.89 -5.92 -10.14
CA LEU A 432 20.28 -5.51 -9.86
C LEU A 432 20.34 -4.06 -9.33
N LEU A 433 19.58 -3.15 -9.94
CA LEU A 433 19.54 -1.76 -9.51
C LEU A 433 18.92 -1.64 -8.10
N HIS A 434 17.85 -2.38 -7.81
CA HIS A 434 17.24 -2.45 -6.49
C HIS A 434 18.24 -2.94 -5.43
N THR A 435 18.99 -3.99 -5.74
CA THR A 435 20.04 -4.52 -4.84
C THR A 435 21.17 -3.52 -4.67
N ALA A 436 21.62 -2.88 -5.76
CA ALA A 436 22.69 -1.90 -5.72
C ALA A 436 22.33 -0.67 -4.87
N THR A 437 21.13 -0.12 -5.02
CA THR A 437 20.63 0.98 -4.19
C THR A 437 20.45 0.56 -2.74
N ALA A 438 19.92 -0.63 -2.47
CA ALA A 438 19.79 -1.15 -1.10
C ALA A 438 21.16 -1.29 -0.40
N VAL A 439 22.19 -1.74 -1.11
CA VAL A 439 23.55 -1.83 -0.60
C VAL A 439 24.19 -0.44 -0.45
N ALA A 440 23.97 0.48 -1.40
CA ALA A 440 24.52 1.83 -1.38
C ALA A 440 23.95 2.69 -0.24
N LEU A 441 22.73 2.41 0.21
CA LEU A 441 22.11 3.12 1.32
C LEU A 441 22.92 2.99 2.63
N ILE A 442 23.53 1.83 2.88
CA ILE A 442 24.32 1.58 4.09
C ILE A 442 25.51 2.55 4.18
N PRO A 443 26.47 2.58 3.22
CA PRO A 443 27.58 3.51 3.27
C PRO A 443 27.14 4.98 3.21
N ALA A 444 26.04 5.29 2.53
CA ALA A 444 25.50 6.66 2.50
C ALA A 444 25.05 7.12 3.90
N VAL A 445 24.34 6.27 4.64
CA VAL A 445 23.94 6.55 6.03
C VAL A 445 25.17 6.63 6.96
N LEU A 446 26.14 5.73 6.82
CA LEU A 446 27.41 5.79 7.60
C LEU A 446 28.16 7.10 7.32
N TRP A 447 28.12 7.59 6.09
CA TRP A 447 28.70 8.90 5.76
C TRP A 447 27.93 10.05 6.42
N LEU A 448 26.61 10.00 6.38
CA LEU A 448 25.75 10.99 7.06
C LEU A 448 26.04 11.05 8.57
N LEU A 449 26.35 9.90 9.18
CA LEU A 449 26.73 9.76 10.59
C LEU A 449 28.16 10.22 10.90
N ASN A 450 28.94 10.68 9.90
CA ASN A 450 30.36 11.05 10.02
C ASN A 450 31.27 9.93 10.55
N LEU A 451 30.83 8.67 10.50
CA LEU A 451 31.60 7.52 11.02
C LEU A 451 32.92 7.32 10.28
N TYR A 452 33.01 7.69 9.00
CA TYR A 452 34.27 7.64 8.25
C TYR A 452 35.30 8.66 8.74
N GLN A 453 34.87 9.83 9.21
CA GLN A 453 35.78 10.83 9.81
C GLN A 453 36.23 10.35 11.20
N PHE A 454 35.30 9.84 12.00
CA PHE A 454 35.63 9.27 13.31
C PHE A 454 36.67 8.14 13.21
N ALA A 455 36.50 7.23 12.25
CA ALA A 455 37.47 6.15 12.02
C ALA A 455 38.87 6.64 11.58
N ARG A 456 38.90 7.77 10.83
CA ARG A 456 40.18 8.39 10.43
C ARG A 456 40.90 9.10 11.57
N THR A 457 40.17 9.77 12.45
CA THR A 457 40.74 10.55 13.56
C THR A 457 41.04 9.70 14.79
N GLY A 458 40.40 8.53 14.96
CA GLY A 458 40.63 7.62 16.08
C GLY A 458 41.87 6.73 15.95
N HIS A 459 42.63 6.82 14.86
CA HIS A 459 43.88 6.09 14.61
C HIS A 459 45.13 7.01 14.52
N GLY A 460 45.01 8.25 15.00
CA GLY A 460 46.13 9.23 15.08
C GLY A 460 46.53 9.58 16.49
#